data_57b7c1ef8fffea27ebdc303dcddda477
#
_entry.id   57b7c1ef8fffea27ebdc303dcddda477
#
_cell.length_a   1.000
_cell.length_b   1.000
_cell.length_c   1.000
_cell.angle_alpha   90.00
_cell.angle_beta   90.00
_cell.angle_gamma   90.00
#
_symmetry.space_group_name_H-M   'P 1'
#
loop_
_entity.id
_entity.type
_entity.pdbx_description
1 polymer ?
#
loop_
_entity_poly.entity_id
_entity_poly.type
_entity_poly.pdbx_seq_one_letter_code
_entity_poly.pdbx_strand_id
1 'polypeptide(L)'
;MRDEAADQAEMVNQILFGEHFKVLEIRKKWSKIRLAHDNYEGWVCNKQWIDIPEEDYKQLDKDVSTITTDILDIITKDHHQPIVICSILPTYKSGHALINNQMYKFDGLTTPGFTQKEKLVENALMYLNAPYLWGGRSPLGIDCSGFSQMVYRLQGISLPRDAYQQAKVGTTLSFVEESE
;
A
#
# COMPACT_ATOMS: atom_id res chain seq x y z
N MET A 1 -11.27 -0.16 0.45
CA MET A 1 -11.94 1.16 0.27
C MET A 1 -13.10 1.01 -0.69
N ARG A 2 -14.14 1.80 -0.48
CA ARG A 2 -15.35 1.81 -1.30
C ARG A 2 -15.57 3.21 -1.87
N ASP A 3 -16.25 3.32 -2.99
CA ASP A 3 -16.65 4.60 -3.59
C ASP A 3 -17.76 5.30 -2.77
N GLU A 4 -18.61 4.51 -2.09
CA GLU A 4 -19.64 5.00 -1.19
C GLU A 4 -19.56 4.35 0.20
N ALA A 5 -20.25 4.95 1.18
CA ALA A 5 -20.27 4.49 2.58
C ALA A 5 -21.18 3.27 2.80
N ALA A 6 -20.98 2.18 2.05
CA ALA A 6 -21.78 0.97 2.09
C ALA A 6 -20.96 -0.29 1.79
N ASP A 7 -21.34 -1.44 2.40
CA ASP A 7 -20.66 -2.72 2.18
C ASP A 7 -20.84 -3.25 0.74
N GLN A 8 -21.94 -2.89 0.08
CA GLN A 8 -22.26 -3.31 -1.29
C GLN A 8 -21.73 -2.36 -2.36
N ALA A 9 -21.15 -1.21 -1.96
CA ALA A 9 -20.57 -0.24 -2.86
C ALA A 9 -19.34 -0.81 -3.58
N GLU A 10 -18.99 -0.25 -4.73
CA GLU A 10 -17.85 -0.68 -5.51
C GLU A 10 -16.54 -0.60 -4.69
N MET A 11 -15.72 -1.65 -4.77
CA MET A 11 -14.37 -1.60 -4.23
C MET A 11 -13.47 -0.87 -5.22
N VAL A 12 -12.93 0.28 -4.81
CA VAL A 12 -12.10 1.14 -5.66
C VAL A 12 -10.62 1.08 -5.32
N ASN A 13 -10.29 0.66 -4.10
CA ASN A 13 -8.90 0.54 -3.64
C ASN A 13 -8.80 -0.39 -2.43
N GLN A 14 -7.58 -0.85 -2.11
CA GLN A 14 -7.24 -1.52 -0.85
C GLN A 14 -6.27 -0.65 -0.05
N ILE A 15 -6.37 -0.69 1.27
CA ILE A 15 -5.38 -0.13 2.19
C ILE A 15 -4.60 -1.30 2.76
N LEU A 16 -3.28 -1.24 2.64
CA LEU A 16 -2.39 -2.23 3.23
C LEU A 16 -2.04 -1.85 4.67
N PHE A 17 -1.59 -2.81 5.45
CA PHE A 17 -1.16 -2.57 6.82
C PHE A 17 -0.11 -1.46 6.89
N GLY A 18 -0.25 -0.57 7.88
CA GLY A 18 0.65 0.53 8.14
C GLY A 18 0.51 1.74 7.20
N GLU A 19 -0.32 1.68 6.15
CA GLU A 19 -0.63 2.87 5.36
C GLU A 19 -1.41 3.89 6.17
N HIS A 20 -0.98 5.14 6.12
CA HIS A 20 -1.60 6.23 6.86
C HIS A 20 -2.42 7.15 5.94
N PHE A 21 -3.38 7.85 6.53
CA PHE A 21 -4.34 8.67 5.79
C PHE A 21 -4.95 9.77 6.67
N LYS A 22 -5.53 10.78 6.04
CA LYS A 22 -6.36 11.79 6.71
C LYS A 22 -7.81 11.38 6.66
N VAL A 23 -8.51 11.51 7.79
CA VAL A 23 -9.97 11.37 7.85
C VAL A 23 -10.59 12.69 7.44
N LEU A 24 -11.44 12.66 6.40
CA LEU A 24 -12.13 13.83 5.85
C LEU A 24 -13.56 13.96 6.39
N GLU A 25 -14.24 12.83 6.61
CA GLU A 25 -15.62 12.77 7.11
C GLU A 25 -15.80 11.49 7.94
N ILE A 26 -16.52 11.56 9.05
CA ILE A 26 -16.85 10.39 9.88
C ILE A 26 -18.37 10.21 9.89
N ARG A 27 -18.83 9.00 9.56
CA ARG A 27 -20.21 8.53 9.71
C ARG A 27 -20.27 7.39 10.72
N LYS A 28 -21.46 6.93 11.07
CA LYS A 28 -21.69 5.90 12.09
C LYS A 28 -20.87 4.62 11.92
N LYS A 29 -20.67 4.17 10.68
CA LYS A 29 -19.94 2.92 10.35
C LYS A 29 -18.77 3.13 9.39
N TRP A 30 -18.67 4.26 8.74
CA TRP A 30 -17.76 4.54 7.65
C TRP A 30 -17.05 5.87 7.84
N SER A 31 -15.82 5.95 7.40
CA SER A 31 -15.06 7.20 7.29
C SER A 31 -14.62 7.43 5.87
N LYS A 32 -14.80 8.66 5.36
CA LYS A 32 -14.14 9.09 4.13
C LYS A 32 -12.72 9.47 4.46
N ILE A 33 -11.78 8.93 3.73
CA ILE A 33 -10.35 9.14 3.98
C ILE A 33 -9.63 9.58 2.71
N ARG A 34 -8.44 10.19 2.89
CA ARG A 34 -7.48 10.45 1.83
C ARG A 34 -6.15 9.81 2.20
N LEU A 35 -5.69 8.87 1.39
CA LEU A 35 -4.40 8.21 1.55
C LEU A 35 -3.25 9.22 1.42
N ALA A 36 -2.21 9.07 2.23
CA ALA A 36 -1.07 9.98 2.21
C ALA A 36 -0.19 9.81 0.97
N HIS A 37 0.00 8.57 0.51
CA HIS A 37 0.98 8.26 -0.53
C HIS A 37 0.55 8.63 -1.96
N ASP A 38 -0.76 8.65 -2.27
CA ASP A 38 -1.28 8.90 -3.62
C ASP A 38 -2.47 9.86 -3.67
N ASN A 39 -2.90 10.37 -2.51
CA ASN A 39 -4.07 11.24 -2.31
C ASN A 39 -5.40 10.61 -2.74
N TYR A 40 -5.46 9.28 -2.90
CA TYR A 40 -6.69 8.59 -3.27
C TYR A 40 -7.75 8.71 -2.17
N GLU A 41 -8.98 9.08 -2.56
CA GLU A 41 -10.09 9.22 -1.62
C GLU A 41 -11.08 8.06 -1.75
N GLY A 42 -11.69 7.69 -0.63
CA GLY A 42 -12.74 6.68 -0.59
C GLY A 42 -13.19 6.41 0.83
N TRP A 43 -14.14 5.49 0.98
CA TRP A 43 -14.75 5.12 2.23
C TRP A 43 -14.15 3.85 2.81
N VAL A 44 -13.89 3.85 4.12
CA VAL A 44 -13.39 2.70 4.88
C VAL A 44 -14.28 2.44 6.09
N CYS A 45 -14.42 1.18 6.48
CA CYS A 45 -15.15 0.82 7.68
C CYS A 45 -14.39 1.29 8.94
N ASN A 46 -15.09 1.92 9.89
CA ASN A 46 -14.49 2.44 11.13
C ASN A 46 -13.83 1.36 12.01
N LYS A 47 -14.08 0.09 11.76
CA LYS A 47 -13.45 -1.03 12.47
C LYS A 47 -12.08 -1.45 11.90
N GLN A 48 -11.64 -0.87 10.78
CA GLN A 48 -10.46 -1.29 10.05
C GLN A 48 -9.26 -0.35 10.21
N TRP A 49 -9.38 0.66 11.06
CA TRP A 49 -8.33 1.63 11.28
C TRP A 49 -8.31 2.11 12.74
N ILE A 50 -7.21 2.72 13.11
CA ILE A 50 -6.98 3.33 14.44
C ILE A 50 -6.48 4.76 14.27
N ASP A 51 -6.79 5.64 15.21
CA ASP A 51 -6.23 6.99 15.26
C ASP A 51 -4.74 6.93 15.62
N ILE A 52 -3.98 7.84 15.04
CA ILE A 52 -2.60 8.13 15.43
C ILE A 52 -2.45 9.63 15.74
N PRO A 53 -1.52 10.02 16.64
CA PRO A 53 -1.22 11.42 16.88
C PRO A 53 -0.81 12.17 15.60
N GLU A 54 -1.12 13.46 15.52
CA GLU A 54 -0.75 14.28 14.38
C GLU A 54 0.77 14.34 14.17
N GLU A 55 1.53 14.24 15.24
CA GLU A 55 2.99 14.21 15.19
C GLU A 55 3.50 12.94 14.50
N ASP A 56 2.92 11.78 14.84
CA ASP A 56 3.23 10.50 14.20
C ASP A 56 2.87 10.54 12.70
N TYR A 57 1.68 11.09 12.37
CA TYR A 57 1.28 11.29 10.97
C TYR A 57 2.31 12.10 10.19
N LYS A 58 2.74 13.27 10.74
CA LYS A 58 3.73 14.14 10.11
C LYS A 58 5.11 13.48 9.98
N GLN A 59 5.45 12.62 10.92
CA GLN A 59 6.70 11.87 10.87
C GLN A 59 6.65 10.81 9.75
N LEU A 60 5.56 10.02 9.68
CA LEU A 60 5.36 9.01 8.64
C LEU A 60 5.34 9.62 7.22
N ASP A 61 4.84 10.84 7.09
CA ASP A 61 4.75 11.57 5.81
C ASP A 61 6.15 12.02 5.31
N LYS A 62 7.12 12.15 6.21
CA LYS A 62 8.50 12.58 5.90
C LYS A 62 9.48 11.43 5.76
N ASP A 63 9.24 10.34 6.48
CA ASP A 63 10.17 9.24 6.55
C ASP A 63 10.10 8.36 5.29
N VAL A 64 11.25 7.82 4.90
CA VAL A 64 11.28 6.74 3.92
C VAL A 64 10.66 5.51 4.57
N SER A 65 9.53 5.07 4.04
CA SER A 65 8.81 3.93 4.58
C SER A 65 9.61 2.64 4.40
N THR A 66 9.76 1.88 5.49
CA THR A 66 10.18 0.47 5.39
C THR A 66 8.96 -0.37 5.05
N ILE A 67 9.06 -1.21 4.02
CA ILE A 67 7.98 -2.08 3.54
C ILE A 67 8.38 -3.55 3.58
N THR A 68 7.38 -4.43 3.70
CA THR A 68 7.57 -5.88 3.61
C THR A 68 7.79 -6.32 2.18
N THR A 69 8.59 -7.38 1.97
CA THR A 69 8.94 -7.91 0.64
C THR A 69 8.45 -9.33 0.39
N ASP A 70 7.97 -10.04 1.40
CA ASP A 70 7.38 -11.36 1.24
C ASP A 70 5.90 -11.27 0.84
N ILE A 71 5.44 -12.21 0.02
CA ILE A 71 4.06 -12.27 -0.51
C ILE A 71 3.04 -12.22 0.62
N LEU A 72 3.29 -12.98 1.69
CA LEU A 72 2.49 -13.03 2.90
C LEU A 72 3.42 -13.20 4.09
N ASP A 73 3.19 -12.45 5.14
CA ASP A 73 3.95 -12.51 6.38
C ASP A 73 3.05 -12.30 7.61
N ILE A 74 3.62 -12.39 8.79
CA ILE A 74 2.90 -12.23 10.06
C ILE A 74 3.56 -11.14 10.89
N ILE A 75 2.77 -10.15 11.28
CA ILE A 75 3.14 -9.18 12.30
C ILE A 75 2.43 -9.52 13.62
N THR A 76 3.15 -9.39 14.72
CA THR A 76 2.64 -9.84 16.02
C THR A 76 2.68 -8.73 17.05
N LYS A 77 1.56 -8.52 17.73
CA LYS A 77 1.44 -7.74 18.96
C LYS A 77 0.85 -8.67 20.04
N ASP A 78 -0.45 -8.59 20.28
CA ASP A 78 -1.18 -9.47 21.20
C ASP A 78 -1.68 -10.75 20.49
N HIS A 79 -1.76 -10.70 19.18
CA HIS A 79 -2.17 -11.78 18.29
C HIS A 79 -1.39 -11.73 16.99
N HIS A 80 -1.42 -12.83 16.24
CA HIS A 80 -0.84 -12.91 14.90
C HIS A 80 -1.76 -12.26 13.88
N GLN A 81 -1.25 -11.29 13.13
CA GLN A 81 -1.96 -10.64 12.04
C GLN A 81 -1.23 -10.88 10.72
N PRO A 82 -1.89 -11.51 9.73
CA PRO A 82 -1.31 -11.64 8.39
C PRO A 82 -1.24 -10.26 7.72
N ILE A 83 -0.11 -9.99 7.09
CA ILE A 83 0.13 -8.82 6.25
C ILE A 83 0.71 -9.27 4.91
N VAL A 84 0.56 -8.45 3.90
CA VAL A 84 1.00 -8.78 2.53
C VAL A 84 2.19 -7.92 2.12
N ILE A 85 2.83 -8.29 1.04
CA ILE A 85 3.90 -7.53 0.39
C ILE A 85 3.51 -6.05 0.22
N CYS A 86 4.47 -5.14 0.37
CA CYS A 86 4.28 -3.70 0.38
C CYS A 86 3.51 -3.13 1.58
N SER A 87 3.21 -3.92 2.62
CA SER A 87 2.76 -3.38 3.90
C SER A 87 3.82 -2.48 4.50
N ILE A 88 3.42 -1.34 5.06
CA ILE A 88 4.35 -0.41 5.72
C ILE A 88 4.58 -0.86 7.15
N LEU A 89 5.83 -0.78 7.57
CA LEU A 89 6.24 -0.97 8.96
C LEU A 89 6.67 0.40 9.54
N PRO A 90 5.74 1.13 10.19
CA PRO A 90 6.01 2.45 10.71
C PRO A 90 7.17 2.44 11.71
N THR A 91 8.10 3.40 11.59
CA THR A 91 9.27 3.57 12.46
C THR A 91 10.03 2.26 12.75
N TYR A 92 10.12 1.38 11.75
CA TYR A 92 10.70 0.03 11.89
C TYR A 92 12.16 0.07 12.32
N LYS A 93 12.45 -0.63 13.43
CA LYS A 93 13.81 -0.76 13.95
C LYS A 93 13.97 -2.08 14.71
N SER A 94 15.05 -2.80 14.43
CA SER A 94 15.45 -4.01 15.19
C SER A 94 14.30 -5.04 15.33
N GLY A 95 13.59 -5.33 14.24
CA GLY A 95 12.51 -6.33 14.25
C GLY A 95 11.18 -5.84 14.81
N HIS A 96 11.02 -4.53 15.01
CA HIS A 96 9.79 -3.96 15.57
C HIS A 96 9.32 -2.75 14.79
N ALA A 97 8.02 -2.69 14.51
CA ALA A 97 7.31 -1.50 14.05
C ALA A 97 6.59 -0.83 15.24
N LEU A 98 6.49 0.49 15.22
CA LEU A 98 5.78 1.25 16.26
C LEU A 98 4.57 1.95 15.65
N ILE A 99 3.38 1.69 16.18
CA ILE A 99 2.12 2.31 15.76
C ILE A 99 1.38 2.78 16.99
N ASN A 100 1.10 4.08 17.10
CA ASN A 100 0.41 4.67 18.26
C ASN A 100 0.99 4.20 19.61
N ASN A 101 2.32 4.31 19.78
CA ASN A 101 3.08 3.84 20.96
C ASN A 101 2.94 2.34 21.27
N GLN A 102 2.45 1.54 20.33
CA GLN A 102 2.34 0.10 20.48
C GLN A 102 3.36 -0.60 19.60
N MET A 103 4.09 -1.55 20.18
CA MET A 103 5.15 -2.27 19.52
C MET A 103 4.61 -3.54 18.84
N TYR A 104 4.93 -3.70 17.57
CA TYR A 104 4.58 -4.86 16.75
C TYR A 104 5.86 -5.56 16.34
N LYS A 105 6.00 -6.82 16.68
CA LYS A 105 7.15 -7.65 16.28
C LYS A 105 6.98 -8.11 14.83
N PHE A 106 8.04 -8.00 14.05
CA PHE A 106 8.09 -8.45 12.67
C PHE A 106 9.48 -9.03 12.36
N ASP A 107 9.54 -10.28 11.95
CA ASP A 107 10.78 -11.03 11.69
C ASP A 107 11.00 -11.31 10.19
N GLY A 108 10.12 -10.84 9.29
CA GLY A 108 10.20 -11.04 7.85
C GLY A 108 11.18 -10.09 7.14
N LEU A 109 11.26 -10.22 5.82
CA LEU A 109 12.12 -9.42 4.98
C LEU A 109 11.54 -8.04 4.71
N THR A 110 12.42 -7.05 4.67
CA THR A 110 12.03 -5.63 4.49
C THR A 110 12.97 -4.90 3.55
N THR A 111 12.45 -3.82 2.95
CA THR A 111 13.23 -2.88 2.15
C THR A 111 12.70 -1.45 2.31
N PRO A 112 13.54 -0.41 2.21
CA PRO A 112 13.09 0.96 1.99
C PRO A 112 12.76 1.24 0.51
N GLY A 113 13.05 0.30 -0.36
CA GLY A 113 12.92 0.35 -1.81
C GLY A 113 14.16 -0.21 -2.51
N PHE A 114 13.95 -1.04 -3.50
CA PHE A 114 15.05 -1.55 -4.33
C PHE A 114 15.41 -0.51 -5.39
N THR A 115 16.69 -0.27 -5.63
CA THR A 115 17.18 0.71 -6.61
C THR A 115 17.67 0.08 -7.93
N GLN A 116 17.75 -1.25 -7.98
CA GLN A 116 18.26 -1.98 -9.15
C GLN A 116 17.13 -2.25 -10.15
N LYS A 117 17.31 -1.87 -11.41
CA LYS A 117 16.31 -2.09 -12.47
C LYS A 117 15.91 -3.57 -12.63
N GLU A 118 16.86 -4.47 -12.45
CA GLU A 118 16.65 -5.93 -12.56
C GLU A 118 15.61 -6.41 -11.55
N LYS A 119 15.53 -5.79 -10.39
CA LYS A 119 14.53 -6.09 -9.36
C LYS A 119 13.09 -5.77 -9.78
N LEU A 120 12.90 -4.90 -10.77
CA LEU A 120 11.55 -4.57 -11.24
C LEU A 120 10.84 -5.81 -11.82
N VAL A 121 11.56 -6.62 -12.61
CA VAL A 121 11.01 -7.85 -13.20
C VAL A 121 10.78 -8.91 -12.11
N GLU A 122 11.74 -9.09 -11.20
CA GLU A 122 11.58 -10.01 -10.06
C GLU A 122 10.36 -9.63 -9.20
N ASN A 123 10.19 -8.34 -8.90
CA ASN A 123 9.05 -7.83 -8.15
C ASN A 123 7.72 -8.08 -8.89
N ALA A 124 7.70 -7.91 -10.21
CA ALA A 124 6.52 -8.20 -11.02
C ALA A 124 6.15 -9.69 -10.96
N LEU A 125 7.15 -10.59 -11.03
CA LEU A 125 6.96 -12.03 -10.95
C LEU A 125 6.39 -12.51 -9.61
N MET A 126 6.56 -11.75 -8.52
CA MET A 126 5.95 -12.06 -7.23
C MET A 126 4.41 -12.00 -7.26
N TYR A 127 3.83 -11.32 -8.24
CA TYR A 127 2.39 -11.24 -8.46
C TYR A 127 1.89 -12.22 -9.54
N LEU A 128 2.76 -13.08 -10.07
CA LEU A 128 2.39 -14.05 -11.09
C LEU A 128 1.28 -14.97 -10.56
N ASN A 129 0.24 -15.18 -11.37
CA ASN A 129 -0.96 -15.94 -11.03
C ASN A 129 -1.84 -15.33 -9.91
N ALA A 130 -1.59 -14.09 -9.48
CA ALA A 130 -2.53 -13.39 -8.62
C ALA A 130 -3.89 -13.26 -9.35
N PRO A 131 -5.03 -13.54 -8.68
CA PRO A 131 -6.34 -13.40 -9.31
C PRO A 131 -6.63 -11.93 -9.61
N TYR A 132 -7.36 -11.68 -10.71
CA TYR A 132 -7.82 -10.32 -10.99
C TYR A 132 -8.91 -9.92 -9.99
N LEU A 133 -8.73 -8.75 -9.38
CA LEU A 133 -9.70 -8.16 -8.46
C LEU A 133 -9.75 -6.64 -8.68
N TRP A 134 -10.87 -6.13 -9.14
CA TRP A 134 -11.07 -4.68 -9.30
C TRP A 134 -10.84 -3.94 -7.98
N GLY A 135 -10.04 -2.88 -7.99
CA GLY A 135 -9.62 -2.15 -6.80
C GLY A 135 -8.54 -2.86 -5.97
N GLY A 136 -8.08 -4.05 -6.37
CA GLY A 136 -7.11 -4.86 -5.64
C GLY A 136 -5.67 -4.33 -5.72
N ARG A 137 -4.90 -4.53 -4.63
CA ARG A 137 -3.48 -4.14 -4.49
C ARG A 137 -2.64 -5.21 -3.81
N SER A 138 -3.07 -6.45 -3.79
CA SER A 138 -2.35 -7.52 -3.09
C SER A 138 -2.21 -8.77 -3.96
N PRO A 139 -1.29 -9.69 -3.64
CA PRO A 139 -1.19 -10.99 -4.32
C PRO A 139 -2.44 -11.86 -4.20
N LEU A 140 -3.33 -11.54 -3.26
CA LEU A 140 -4.62 -12.23 -3.08
C LEU A 140 -5.72 -11.69 -4.01
N GLY A 141 -5.45 -10.63 -4.75
CA GLY A 141 -6.31 -10.02 -5.73
C GLY A 141 -5.80 -8.65 -6.13
N ILE A 142 -5.59 -8.43 -7.44
CA ILE A 142 -4.94 -7.22 -7.96
C ILE A 142 -5.55 -6.81 -9.30
N ASP A 143 -5.69 -5.51 -9.55
CA ASP A 143 -6.02 -4.98 -10.87
C ASP A 143 -4.78 -4.46 -11.62
N CYS A 144 -4.94 -4.04 -12.86
CA CYS A 144 -3.82 -3.62 -13.73
C CYS A 144 -3.04 -2.44 -13.17
N SER A 145 -3.70 -1.39 -12.69
CA SER A 145 -3.03 -0.22 -12.12
C SER A 145 -2.50 -0.48 -10.70
N GLY A 146 -3.19 -1.32 -9.92
CA GLY A 146 -2.68 -1.81 -8.64
C GLY A 146 -1.39 -2.61 -8.81
N PHE A 147 -1.32 -3.47 -9.82
CA PHE A 147 -0.10 -4.22 -10.16
C PHE A 147 1.07 -3.26 -10.44
N SER A 148 0.90 -2.32 -11.37
CA SER A 148 1.93 -1.34 -11.67
C SER A 148 2.33 -0.55 -10.42
N GLN A 149 1.35 -0.07 -9.64
CA GLN A 149 1.60 0.69 -8.41
C GLN A 149 2.45 -0.10 -7.40
N MET A 150 2.15 -1.38 -7.18
CA MET A 150 2.85 -2.20 -6.19
C MET A 150 4.26 -2.60 -6.65
N VAL A 151 4.44 -2.94 -7.92
CA VAL A 151 5.76 -3.26 -8.47
C VAL A 151 6.72 -2.08 -8.37
N TYR A 152 6.25 -0.87 -8.71
CA TYR A 152 7.06 0.35 -8.58
C TYR A 152 7.26 0.78 -7.12
N ARG A 153 6.28 0.51 -6.23
CA ARG A 153 6.44 0.76 -4.80
C ARG A 153 7.58 -0.03 -4.18
N LEU A 154 7.82 -1.28 -4.60
CA LEU A 154 8.98 -2.06 -4.20
C LEU A 154 10.31 -1.44 -4.65
N GLN A 155 10.29 -0.58 -5.67
CA GLN A 155 11.43 0.24 -6.08
C GLN A 155 11.55 1.57 -5.34
N GLY A 156 10.68 1.84 -4.36
CA GLY A 156 10.60 3.14 -3.69
C GLY A 156 9.98 4.24 -4.56
N ILE A 157 9.30 3.89 -5.65
CA ILE A 157 8.67 4.83 -6.57
C ILE A 157 7.16 4.83 -6.35
N SER A 158 6.61 6.00 -6.04
CA SER A 158 5.17 6.18 -5.88
C SER A 158 4.50 6.45 -7.24
N LEU A 159 3.46 5.66 -7.55
CA LEU A 159 2.58 5.89 -8.68
C LEU A 159 1.17 6.23 -8.17
N PRO A 160 0.38 7.03 -8.92
CA PRO A 160 -1.03 7.21 -8.62
C PRO A 160 -1.79 5.89 -8.77
N ARG A 161 -3.00 5.81 -8.16
CA ARG A 161 -3.79 4.57 -8.13
C ARG A 161 -4.39 4.21 -9.49
N ASP A 162 -4.94 5.20 -10.20
CA ASP A 162 -5.73 4.95 -11.40
C ASP A 162 -4.88 4.89 -12.67
N ALA A 163 -5.18 3.97 -13.58
CA ALA A 163 -4.43 3.76 -14.83
C ALA A 163 -4.32 5.03 -15.68
N TYR A 164 -5.39 5.83 -15.77
CA TYR A 164 -5.37 7.08 -16.55
C TYR A 164 -4.45 8.16 -15.95
N GLN A 165 -4.20 8.10 -14.64
CA GLN A 165 -3.24 8.97 -13.96
C GLN A 165 -1.82 8.45 -14.18
N GLN A 166 -1.61 7.13 -14.08
CA GLN A 166 -0.31 6.49 -14.32
C GLN A 166 0.18 6.76 -15.75
N ALA A 167 -0.71 6.72 -16.74
CA ALA A 167 -0.39 7.03 -18.13
C ALA A 167 0.14 8.46 -18.36
N LYS A 168 -0.04 9.37 -17.41
CA LYS A 168 0.44 10.76 -17.47
C LYS A 168 1.78 10.98 -16.78
N VAL A 169 2.26 10.00 -16.02
CA VAL A 169 3.50 10.13 -15.22
C VAL A 169 4.75 9.79 -16.02
N GLY A 170 4.64 8.87 -16.97
CA GLY A 170 5.75 8.41 -17.80
C GLY A 170 5.90 9.15 -19.12
N THR A 171 6.94 8.79 -19.88
CA THR A 171 7.13 9.22 -21.26
C THR A 171 6.54 8.18 -22.20
N THR A 172 5.72 8.62 -23.16
CA THR A 172 5.18 7.73 -24.19
C THR A 172 6.31 7.30 -25.12
N LEU A 173 6.54 5.98 -25.22
CA LEU A 173 7.46 5.40 -26.19
C LEU A 173 6.70 5.05 -27.48
N SER A 174 7.37 5.20 -28.63
CA SER A 174 6.85 4.67 -29.89
C SER A 174 7.13 3.17 -29.99
N PHE A 175 6.33 2.43 -30.75
CA PHE A 175 6.51 0.98 -30.96
C PHE A 175 7.91 0.55 -31.45
N VAL A 176 8.72 1.48 -31.92
CA VAL A 176 10.07 1.24 -32.46
C VAL A 176 11.15 1.23 -31.36
N GLU A 177 10.84 1.71 -30.16
CA GLU A 177 11.80 1.86 -29.05
C GLU A 177 11.72 0.75 -27.98
N GLU A 178 10.95 -0.30 -28.24
CA GLU A 178 10.75 -1.43 -27.30
C GLU A 178 11.92 -2.44 -27.26
N SER A 179 13.08 -2.14 -27.80
CA SER A 179 14.16 -3.12 -28.02
C SER A 179 15.43 -2.87 -27.20
N GLU A 180 15.35 -2.31 -25.97
CA GLU A 180 16.52 -2.31 -25.07
C GLU A 180 16.12 -2.58 -23.61
#